data_5638d4b1a6aa1efeeeb421afb61bbe1b
#
_entry.id   5638d4b1a6aa1efeeeb421afb61bbe1b
#
_cell.length_a   1.000
_cell.length_b   1.000
_cell.length_c   1.000
_cell.angle_alpha   90.00
_cell.angle_beta   90.00
_cell.angle_gamma   90.00
#
_symmetry.space_group_name_H-M   'P 1'
#
loop_
_entity.id
_entity.type
_entity.pdbx_description
1 polymer ?
#
loop_
_entity_poly.entity_id
_entity_poly.type
_entity_poly.pdbx_seq_one_letter_code
_entity_poly.pdbx_strand_id
1 'polypeptide(L)'
;MTQVYELTGVSKVYRAGARTVEAVAGVDLTVDDGEWIAVRGRTGHGKSTLLNLLGGLDRPSSGRVLLDGADLGRLSDAELTRVRATAIGFIFQTFNLVPTLSAAENVEAALIPLRAAGAAQRRRRVAAALDSVGLADRAGHLPSELSGGQQQRVAIARALIKEPKVLLADEPTGNLDEETRDEIIALMEKLWRERGLTLVLVSHDAAIARRAQRTAVMSRGHLTLRS
;
A
#
# COMPACT_ATOMS: atom_id res chain seq x y z
N MET A 1 19.37 7.92 -9.89
CA MET A 1 18.25 7.80 -8.90
C MET A 1 18.45 6.49 -8.17
N THR A 2 18.18 6.45 -6.86
CA THR A 2 18.34 5.21 -6.07
C THR A 2 17.09 4.38 -6.24
N GLN A 3 17.23 3.11 -6.61
CA GLN A 3 16.09 2.19 -6.76
C GLN A 3 15.65 1.71 -5.37
N VAL A 4 14.34 1.80 -5.09
CA VAL A 4 13.76 1.29 -3.85
C VAL A 4 13.27 -0.13 -4.02
N TYR A 5 12.72 -0.48 -5.19
CA TYR A 5 12.40 -1.86 -5.55
C TYR A 5 13.16 -2.31 -6.79
N GLU A 6 13.61 -3.58 -6.73
CA GLU A 6 14.13 -4.32 -7.88
C GLU A 6 13.50 -5.72 -7.91
N LEU A 7 12.73 -6.00 -8.96
CA LEU A 7 12.16 -7.31 -9.23
C LEU A 7 12.88 -7.93 -10.40
N THR A 8 13.32 -9.19 -10.27
CA THR A 8 14.01 -9.93 -11.32
C THR A 8 13.36 -11.30 -11.50
N GLY A 9 12.72 -11.53 -12.65
CA GLY A 9 12.09 -12.79 -13.04
C GLY A 9 11.04 -13.29 -12.03
N VAL A 10 10.31 -12.37 -11.37
CA VAL A 10 9.40 -12.70 -10.26
C VAL A 10 8.19 -13.45 -10.77
N SER A 11 7.98 -14.67 -10.25
CA SER A 11 6.75 -15.43 -10.49
C SER A 11 6.08 -15.85 -9.19
N LYS A 12 4.75 -15.95 -9.23
CA LYS A 12 3.93 -16.49 -8.13
C LYS A 12 2.90 -17.47 -8.65
N VAL A 13 2.99 -18.69 -8.15
CA VAL A 13 2.11 -19.80 -8.52
C VAL A 13 1.36 -20.28 -7.27
N TYR A 14 0.04 -20.29 -7.36
CA TYR A 14 -0.83 -20.87 -6.35
C TYR A 14 -1.31 -22.26 -6.80
N ARG A 15 -1.31 -23.21 -5.87
CA ARG A 15 -1.79 -24.58 -6.10
C ARG A 15 -3.01 -24.84 -5.22
N ALA A 16 -4.13 -25.17 -5.83
CA ALA A 16 -5.37 -25.55 -5.15
C ALA A 16 -5.83 -26.91 -5.69
N GLY A 17 -5.43 -27.99 -5.01
CA GLY A 17 -5.62 -29.36 -5.50
C GLY A 17 -4.93 -29.59 -6.85
N ALA A 18 -5.67 -30.03 -7.85
CA ALA A 18 -5.17 -30.26 -9.21
C ALA A 18 -5.02 -28.97 -10.04
N ARG A 19 -5.55 -27.83 -9.56
CA ARG A 19 -5.53 -26.56 -10.28
C ARG A 19 -4.30 -25.75 -9.90
N THR A 20 -3.56 -25.32 -10.91
CA THR A 20 -2.43 -24.40 -10.76
C THR A 20 -2.77 -23.07 -11.42
N VAL A 21 -2.52 -21.96 -10.70
CA VAL A 21 -2.73 -20.60 -11.21
C VAL A 21 -1.44 -19.82 -11.07
N GLU A 22 -0.85 -19.42 -12.19
CA GLU A 22 0.28 -18.52 -12.21
C GLU A 22 -0.26 -17.07 -12.16
N ALA A 23 -0.24 -16.48 -10.97
CA ALA A 23 -0.82 -15.15 -10.75
C ALA A 23 0.15 -14.02 -11.14
N VAL A 24 1.46 -14.28 -11.07
CA VAL A 24 2.55 -13.40 -11.53
C VAL A 24 3.54 -14.26 -12.29
N ALA A 25 3.95 -13.84 -13.47
CA ALA A 25 4.72 -14.63 -14.43
C ALA A 25 5.92 -13.85 -14.97
N GLY A 26 7.12 -14.14 -14.42
CA GLY A 26 8.41 -13.62 -14.91
C GLY A 26 8.48 -12.09 -14.91
N VAL A 27 8.00 -11.42 -13.86
CA VAL A 27 7.97 -9.96 -13.80
C VAL A 27 9.33 -9.37 -13.47
N ASP A 28 9.78 -8.45 -14.35
CA ASP A 28 10.90 -7.55 -14.10
C ASP A 28 10.35 -6.13 -13.91
N LEU A 29 10.75 -5.47 -12.83
CA LEU A 29 10.31 -4.12 -12.49
C LEU A 29 11.34 -3.45 -11.59
N THR A 30 11.67 -2.20 -11.88
CA THR A 30 12.37 -1.31 -10.95
C THR A 30 11.45 -0.16 -10.57
N VAL A 31 11.53 0.29 -9.31
CA VAL A 31 10.82 1.48 -8.83
C VAL A 31 11.84 2.38 -8.15
N ASP A 32 11.93 3.63 -8.59
CA ASP A 32 12.85 4.61 -8.03
C ASP A 32 12.33 5.19 -6.71
N ASP A 33 13.24 5.67 -5.87
CA ASP A 33 12.88 6.34 -4.62
C ASP A 33 12.12 7.64 -4.92
N GLY A 34 10.98 7.83 -4.23
CA GLY A 34 10.08 8.96 -4.46
C GLY A 34 9.20 8.85 -5.72
N GLU A 35 9.28 7.74 -6.46
CA GLU A 35 8.46 7.54 -7.66
C GLU A 35 6.99 7.21 -7.30
N TRP A 36 6.06 7.72 -8.10
CA TRP A 36 4.68 7.23 -8.15
C TRP A 36 4.48 6.40 -9.42
N ILE A 37 4.33 5.09 -9.26
CA ILE A 37 3.97 4.16 -10.33
C ILE A 37 2.54 3.62 -10.14
N ALA A 38 1.76 3.58 -11.24
CA ALA A 38 0.44 2.95 -11.27
C ALA A 38 0.48 1.63 -12.04
N VAL A 39 0.01 0.55 -11.42
CA VAL A 39 -0.16 -0.76 -12.06
C VAL A 39 -1.62 -0.96 -12.43
N ARG A 40 -1.90 -0.99 -13.74
CA ARG A 40 -3.25 -1.19 -14.29
C ARG A 40 -3.47 -2.62 -14.74
N GLY A 41 -4.74 -3.03 -14.81
CA GLY A 41 -5.13 -4.33 -15.37
C GLY A 41 -6.51 -4.74 -14.91
N ARG A 42 -7.10 -5.73 -15.59
CA ARG A 42 -8.42 -6.27 -15.21
C ARG A 42 -8.34 -7.00 -13.86
N THR A 43 -9.49 -7.13 -13.21
CA THR A 43 -9.61 -7.98 -12.01
C THR A 43 -9.16 -9.41 -12.32
N GLY A 44 -8.44 -10.04 -11.38
CA GLY A 44 -7.90 -11.40 -11.55
C GLY A 44 -6.61 -11.49 -12.37
N HIS A 45 -6.01 -10.38 -12.83
CA HIS A 45 -4.77 -10.40 -13.61
C HIS A 45 -3.48 -10.39 -12.78
N GLY A 46 -3.56 -10.52 -11.45
CA GLY A 46 -2.39 -10.68 -10.57
C GLY A 46 -1.92 -9.39 -9.88
N LYS A 47 -2.62 -8.26 -10.03
CA LYS A 47 -2.22 -6.96 -9.46
C LYS A 47 -2.05 -6.98 -7.92
N SER A 48 -3.06 -7.46 -7.18
CA SER A 48 -3.00 -7.58 -5.72
C SER A 48 -1.95 -8.60 -5.27
N THR A 49 -1.73 -9.66 -6.08
CA THR A 49 -0.63 -10.61 -5.83
C THR A 49 0.72 -9.90 -5.95
N LEU A 50 0.93 -9.08 -6.98
CA LEU A 50 2.16 -8.29 -7.12
C LEU A 50 2.36 -7.38 -5.91
N LEU A 51 1.32 -6.64 -5.47
CA LEU A 51 1.40 -5.81 -4.26
C LEU A 51 1.74 -6.61 -3.00
N ASN A 52 1.17 -7.83 -2.85
CA ASN A 52 1.48 -8.69 -1.72
C ASN A 52 2.95 -9.14 -1.72
N LEU A 53 3.54 -9.40 -2.90
CA LEU A 53 4.96 -9.71 -3.04
C LEU A 53 5.84 -8.50 -2.69
N LEU A 54 5.51 -7.31 -3.21
CA LEU A 54 6.20 -6.05 -2.87
C LEU A 54 6.11 -5.74 -1.38
N GLY A 55 4.99 -6.06 -0.76
CA GLY A 55 4.75 -5.82 0.67
C GLY A 55 5.30 -6.90 1.60
N GLY A 56 5.88 -7.97 1.10
CA GLY A 56 6.32 -9.10 1.90
C GLY A 56 5.17 -9.75 2.68
N LEU A 57 3.94 -9.65 2.16
CA LEU A 57 2.76 -10.39 2.67
C LEU A 57 2.72 -11.80 2.11
N ASP A 58 3.36 -12.02 0.96
CA ASP A 58 3.53 -13.32 0.34
C ASP A 58 4.97 -13.44 -0.21
N ARG A 59 5.41 -14.65 -0.50
CA ARG A 59 6.75 -14.93 -1.04
C ARG A 59 6.65 -15.31 -2.52
N PRO A 60 7.59 -14.88 -3.37
CA PRO A 60 7.63 -15.33 -4.75
C PRO A 60 7.87 -16.85 -4.82
N SER A 61 7.32 -17.50 -5.84
CA SER A 61 7.61 -18.91 -6.15
C SER A 61 8.96 -19.06 -6.84
N SER A 62 9.36 -18.04 -7.61
CA SER A 62 10.70 -17.91 -8.24
C SER A 62 11.01 -16.43 -8.49
N GLY A 63 12.27 -16.15 -8.80
CA GLY A 63 12.77 -14.79 -8.95
C GLY A 63 13.10 -14.13 -7.62
N ARG A 64 13.34 -12.81 -7.61
CA ARG A 64 13.72 -12.04 -6.42
C ARG A 64 12.98 -10.72 -6.36
N VAL A 65 12.60 -10.33 -5.14
CA VAL A 65 12.02 -9.01 -4.82
C VAL A 65 12.95 -8.36 -3.82
N LEU A 66 13.68 -7.34 -4.25
CA LEU A 66 14.54 -6.54 -3.37
C LEU A 66 13.80 -5.26 -2.96
N LEU A 67 13.86 -4.93 -1.68
CA LEU A 67 13.48 -3.62 -1.13
C LEU A 67 14.73 -3.02 -0.48
N ASP A 68 15.19 -1.88 -0.95
CA ASP A 68 16.47 -1.27 -0.53
C ASP A 68 17.62 -2.28 -0.49
N GLY A 69 17.73 -3.14 -1.50
CA GLY A 69 18.74 -4.19 -1.60
C GLY A 69 18.50 -5.44 -0.74
N ALA A 70 17.51 -5.44 0.16
CA ALA A 70 17.14 -6.61 0.97
C ALA A 70 16.18 -7.53 0.22
N ASP A 71 16.54 -8.81 0.03
CA ASP A 71 15.69 -9.81 -0.64
C ASP A 71 14.57 -10.28 0.28
N LEU A 72 13.35 -9.76 0.03
CA LEU A 72 12.16 -10.09 0.84
C LEU A 72 11.82 -11.58 0.84
N GLY A 73 12.18 -12.31 -0.22
CA GLY A 73 11.95 -13.75 -0.32
C GLY A 73 12.80 -14.58 0.66
N ARG A 74 13.94 -14.02 1.09
CA ARG A 74 14.91 -14.70 1.98
C ARG A 74 14.81 -14.27 3.44
N LEU A 75 14.11 -13.18 3.75
CA LEU A 75 13.94 -12.72 5.12
C LEU A 75 13.10 -13.71 5.93
N SER A 76 13.43 -13.87 7.20
CA SER A 76 12.58 -14.55 8.18
C SER A 76 11.26 -13.79 8.41
N ASP A 77 10.25 -14.44 8.98
CA ASP A 77 8.96 -13.80 9.27
C ASP A 77 9.09 -12.63 10.27
N ALA A 78 10.06 -12.71 11.19
CA ALA A 78 10.36 -11.64 12.13
C ALA A 78 10.96 -10.42 11.41
N GLU A 79 11.87 -10.64 10.47
CA GLU A 79 12.46 -9.57 9.64
C GLU A 79 11.43 -8.96 8.70
N LEU A 80 10.61 -9.77 8.03
CA LEU A 80 9.49 -9.27 7.21
C LEU A 80 8.51 -8.44 8.05
N THR A 81 8.22 -8.86 9.28
CA THR A 81 7.37 -8.10 10.18
C THR A 81 7.99 -6.75 10.52
N ARG A 82 9.32 -6.69 10.74
CA ARG A 82 10.03 -5.43 10.95
C ARG A 82 9.98 -4.54 9.72
N VAL A 83 10.25 -5.08 8.52
CA VAL A 83 10.17 -4.34 7.25
C VAL A 83 8.78 -3.74 7.05
N ARG A 84 7.71 -4.53 7.23
CA ARG A 84 6.33 -4.03 7.15
C ARG A 84 6.02 -2.97 8.19
N ALA A 85 6.58 -3.10 9.39
CA ALA A 85 6.34 -2.14 10.47
C ALA A 85 7.04 -0.79 10.24
N THR A 86 8.20 -0.78 9.57
CA THR A 86 9.04 0.43 9.44
C THR A 86 9.04 1.03 8.04
N ALA A 87 9.08 0.21 6.99
CA ALA A 87 9.35 0.70 5.63
C ALA A 87 8.11 0.75 4.73
N ILE A 88 7.04 -0.04 5.02
CA ILE A 88 5.93 -0.22 4.10
C ILE A 88 4.60 0.22 4.72
N GLY A 89 3.89 1.17 4.11
CA GLY A 89 2.49 1.48 4.38
C GLY A 89 1.56 0.72 3.44
N PHE A 90 0.43 0.22 3.94
CA PHE A 90 -0.59 -0.43 3.13
C PHE A 90 -1.91 0.31 3.18
N ILE A 91 -2.54 0.49 2.01
CA ILE A 91 -3.91 0.96 1.84
C ILE A 91 -4.66 -0.10 1.03
N PHE A 92 -5.81 -0.55 1.54
CA PHE A 92 -6.64 -1.59 0.93
C PHE A 92 -7.97 -1.03 0.45
N GLN A 93 -8.58 -1.68 -0.52
CA GLN A 93 -9.89 -1.34 -1.06
C GLN A 93 -11.00 -1.38 0.01
N THR A 94 -10.94 -2.32 0.95
CA THR A 94 -11.93 -2.52 2.01
C THR A 94 -11.57 -1.82 3.31
N PHE A 95 -10.67 -0.82 3.25
CA PHE A 95 -10.17 -0.02 4.38
C PHE A 95 -9.45 -0.84 5.46
N ASN A 96 -9.91 -2.06 5.75
CA ASN A 96 -9.38 -2.99 6.76
C ASN A 96 -9.23 -2.33 8.14
N LEU A 97 -10.21 -1.51 8.53
CA LEU A 97 -10.28 -0.95 9.87
C LEU A 97 -10.83 -2.00 10.84
N VAL A 98 -10.34 -1.98 12.07
CA VAL A 98 -10.89 -2.79 13.16
C VAL A 98 -12.19 -2.14 13.62
N PRO A 99 -13.37 -2.78 13.48
CA PRO A 99 -14.66 -2.13 13.64
C PRO A 99 -14.97 -1.70 15.07
N THR A 100 -14.29 -2.30 16.06
CA THR A 100 -14.45 -2.02 17.49
C THR A 100 -13.48 -0.96 18.02
N LEU A 101 -12.56 -0.47 17.19
CA LEU A 101 -11.60 0.57 17.52
C LEU A 101 -12.03 1.89 16.88
N SER A 102 -11.86 3.00 17.60
CA SER A 102 -12.04 4.35 17.09
C SER A 102 -11.05 4.66 15.95
N ALA A 103 -11.24 5.76 15.23
CA ALA A 103 -10.32 6.23 14.21
C ALA A 103 -8.90 6.40 14.77
N ALA A 104 -8.77 7.01 15.96
CA ALA A 104 -7.49 7.20 16.62
C ALA A 104 -6.83 5.88 16.98
N GLU A 105 -7.58 4.93 17.55
CA GLU A 105 -7.05 3.60 17.93
C GLU A 105 -6.67 2.76 16.70
N ASN A 106 -7.42 2.84 15.59
CA ASN A 106 -7.05 2.21 14.33
C ASN A 106 -5.70 2.74 13.80
N VAL A 107 -5.48 4.05 13.91
CA VAL A 107 -4.20 4.68 13.50
C VAL A 107 -3.09 4.29 14.48
N GLU A 108 -3.35 4.32 15.81
CA GLU A 108 -2.37 3.96 16.83
C GLU A 108 -1.90 2.51 16.72
N ALA A 109 -2.79 1.59 16.30
CA ALA A 109 -2.49 0.17 16.14
C ALA A 109 -1.26 -0.09 15.23
N ALA A 110 -1.02 0.78 14.24
CA ALA A 110 0.16 0.67 13.38
C ALA A 110 1.49 0.91 14.10
N LEU A 111 1.48 1.53 15.28
CA LEU A 111 2.68 1.79 16.10
C LEU A 111 3.02 0.65 17.06
N ILE A 112 2.10 -0.31 17.30
CA ILE A 112 2.30 -1.41 18.26
C ILE A 112 3.58 -2.22 17.96
N PRO A 113 3.88 -2.62 16.71
CA PRO A 113 5.07 -3.42 16.41
C PRO A 113 6.38 -2.65 16.65
N LEU A 114 6.34 -1.33 16.64
CA LEU A 114 7.54 -0.48 16.73
C LEU A 114 8.07 -0.36 18.16
N ARG A 115 7.29 -0.73 19.18
CA ARG A 115 7.61 -0.58 20.62
C ARG A 115 8.17 0.81 20.99
N ALA A 116 7.97 1.79 20.12
CA ALA A 116 8.58 3.11 20.18
C ALA A 116 7.59 4.11 20.79
N ALA A 117 8.10 4.97 21.64
CA ALA A 117 7.47 6.15 22.21
C ALA A 117 6.53 5.92 23.42
N GLY A 118 6.66 6.78 24.41
CA GLY A 118 5.72 6.88 25.53
C GLY A 118 4.31 7.29 25.06
N ALA A 119 3.30 7.05 25.91
CA ALA A 119 1.89 7.29 25.57
C ALA A 119 1.61 8.73 25.07
N ALA A 120 2.28 9.74 25.63
CA ALA A 120 2.11 11.12 25.20
C ALA A 120 2.61 11.37 23.77
N GLN A 121 3.71 10.74 23.37
CA GLN A 121 4.27 10.86 22.02
C GLN A 121 3.40 10.12 21.00
N ARG A 122 2.89 8.91 21.34
CA ARG A 122 1.94 8.19 20.47
C ARG A 122 0.70 9.02 20.21
N ARG A 123 0.07 9.59 21.26
CA ARG A 123 -1.10 10.47 21.11
C ARG A 123 -0.82 11.65 20.17
N ARG A 124 0.32 12.33 20.31
CA ARG A 124 0.71 13.43 19.39
C ARG A 124 0.86 12.96 17.96
N ARG A 125 1.49 11.81 17.70
CA ARG A 125 1.65 11.24 16.35
C ARG A 125 0.30 10.87 15.75
N VAL A 126 -0.61 10.28 16.53
CA VAL A 126 -1.97 9.93 16.09
C VAL A 126 -2.75 11.19 15.72
N ALA A 127 -2.74 12.22 16.59
CA ALA A 127 -3.40 13.49 16.30
C ALA A 127 -2.88 14.13 15.01
N ALA A 128 -1.56 14.21 14.83
CA ALA A 128 -0.95 14.76 13.62
C ALA A 128 -1.27 13.92 12.36
N ALA A 129 -1.34 12.60 12.48
CA ALA A 129 -1.70 11.73 11.37
C ALA A 129 -3.16 11.93 10.94
N LEU A 130 -4.10 12.02 11.89
CA LEU A 130 -5.50 12.30 11.59
C LEU A 130 -5.70 13.72 11.04
N ASP A 131 -5.00 14.71 11.58
CA ASP A 131 -5.03 16.08 11.06
C ASP A 131 -4.55 16.16 9.60
N SER A 132 -3.47 15.44 9.27
CA SER A 132 -2.92 15.42 7.89
C SER A 132 -3.88 14.88 6.82
N VAL A 133 -4.93 14.18 7.24
CA VAL A 133 -5.99 13.65 6.36
C VAL A 133 -7.35 14.36 6.57
N GLY A 134 -7.39 15.44 7.39
CA GLY A 134 -8.59 16.24 7.64
C GLY A 134 -9.61 15.56 8.55
N LEU A 135 -9.17 14.76 9.54
CA LEU A 135 -10.03 14.01 10.48
C LEU A 135 -9.73 14.28 11.94
N ALA A 136 -9.16 15.46 12.27
CA ALA A 136 -8.83 15.81 13.66
C ALA A 136 -10.04 15.76 14.59
N ASP A 137 -11.22 16.19 14.11
CA ASP A 137 -12.51 16.23 14.84
C ASP A 137 -13.22 14.87 14.89
N ARG A 138 -12.72 13.85 14.19
CA ARG A 138 -13.30 12.50 14.10
C ARG A 138 -12.50 11.42 14.84
N ALA A 139 -11.50 11.80 15.61
CA ALA A 139 -10.58 10.87 16.27
C ALA A 139 -11.27 9.80 17.14
N GLY A 140 -12.38 10.15 17.81
CA GLY A 140 -13.14 9.25 18.68
C GLY A 140 -14.21 8.41 17.97
N HIS A 141 -14.49 8.63 16.68
CA HIS A 141 -15.56 7.93 15.96
C HIS A 141 -15.16 6.49 15.64
N LEU A 142 -16.14 5.57 15.72
CA LEU A 142 -15.99 4.19 15.23
C LEU A 142 -16.12 4.15 13.69
N PRO A 143 -15.58 3.12 13.01
CA PRO A 143 -15.73 2.97 11.56
C PRO A 143 -17.19 3.03 11.07
N SER A 144 -18.15 2.51 11.85
CA SER A 144 -19.58 2.55 11.54
C SER A 144 -20.20 3.96 11.55
N GLU A 145 -19.51 4.92 12.17
CA GLU A 145 -19.95 6.32 12.29
C GLU A 145 -19.28 7.23 11.23
N LEU A 146 -18.40 6.63 10.39
CA LEU A 146 -17.64 7.32 9.36
C LEU A 146 -18.14 6.98 7.95
N SER A 147 -18.18 7.96 7.05
CA SER A 147 -18.43 7.70 5.62
C SER A 147 -17.31 6.86 5.02
N GLY A 148 -17.52 6.24 3.84
CA GLY A 148 -16.50 5.47 3.15
C GLY A 148 -15.22 6.26 2.88
N GLY A 149 -15.34 7.52 2.45
CA GLY A 149 -14.21 8.41 2.25
C GLY A 149 -13.45 8.74 3.56
N GLN A 150 -14.18 8.92 4.67
CA GLN A 150 -13.57 9.12 5.99
C GLN A 150 -12.86 7.86 6.48
N GLN A 151 -13.45 6.68 6.28
CA GLN A 151 -12.79 5.40 6.60
C GLN A 151 -11.50 5.23 5.80
N GLN A 152 -11.51 5.59 4.51
CA GLN A 152 -10.30 5.54 3.67
C GLN A 152 -9.24 6.53 4.16
N ARG A 153 -9.63 7.75 4.57
CA ARG A 153 -8.71 8.73 5.17
C ARG A 153 -8.07 8.18 6.46
N VAL A 154 -8.83 7.48 7.31
CA VAL A 154 -8.28 6.77 8.49
C VAL A 154 -7.27 5.70 8.07
N ALA A 155 -7.58 4.89 7.04
CA ALA A 155 -6.67 3.87 6.53
C ALA A 155 -5.37 4.50 5.97
N ILE A 156 -5.45 5.65 5.30
CA ILE A 156 -4.29 6.43 4.83
C ILE A 156 -3.47 6.92 6.04
N ALA A 157 -4.10 7.54 7.04
CA ALA A 157 -3.42 8.00 8.25
C ALA A 157 -2.70 6.85 8.97
N ARG A 158 -3.35 5.68 9.09
CA ARG A 158 -2.78 4.45 9.66
C ARG A 158 -1.56 3.98 8.87
N ALA A 159 -1.60 4.04 7.55
CA ALA A 159 -0.47 3.65 6.71
C ALA A 159 0.73 4.60 6.88
N LEU A 160 0.47 5.89 7.07
CA LEU A 160 1.48 6.96 7.10
C LEU A 160 2.06 7.27 8.48
N ILE A 161 1.38 6.91 9.60
CA ILE A 161 1.82 7.25 10.96
C ILE A 161 3.20 6.71 11.31
N LYS A 162 3.61 5.61 10.68
CA LYS A 162 4.93 5.00 10.85
C LYS A 162 6.02 5.59 9.96
N GLU A 163 5.69 6.62 9.16
CA GLU A 163 6.60 7.31 8.25
C GLU A 163 7.28 6.32 7.28
N PRO A 164 6.47 5.54 6.53
CA PRO A 164 7.01 4.51 5.66
C PRO A 164 7.75 5.13 4.47
N LYS A 165 8.75 4.42 3.94
CA LYS A 165 9.42 4.78 2.69
C LYS A 165 8.54 4.51 1.47
N VAL A 166 7.75 3.44 1.53
CA VAL A 166 6.89 2.99 0.45
C VAL A 166 5.44 2.90 0.89
N LEU A 167 4.54 3.41 0.07
CA LEU A 167 3.10 3.26 0.23
C LEU A 167 2.58 2.34 -0.88
N LEU A 168 2.01 1.21 -0.50
CA LEU A 168 1.37 0.25 -1.39
C LEU A 168 -0.15 0.40 -1.30
N ALA A 169 -0.83 0.70 -2.40
CA ALA A 169 -2.26 0.96 -2.44
C ALA A 169 -2.97 -0.01 -3.40
N ASP A 170 -3.82 -0.89 -2.87
CA ASP A 170 -4.62 -1.84 -3.66
C ASP A 170 -6.04 -1.32 -3.84
N GLU A 171 -6.35 -0.82 -5.05
CA GLU A 171 -7.66 -0.27 -5.43
C GLU A 171 -8.21 0.71 -4.36
N PRO A 172 -7.44 1.75 -3.94
CA PRO A 172 -7.73 2.55 -2.74
C PRO A 172 -9.05 3.32 -2.80
N THR A 173 -9.69 3.36 -3.95
CA THR A 173 -10.94 4.09 -4.19
C THR A 173 -12.03 3.22 -4.82
N GLY A 174 -11.82 1.90 -4.90
CA GLY A 174 -12.73 0.99 -5.58
C GLY A 174 -14.13 0.87 -4.96
N ASN A 175 -14.32 1.31 -3.72
CA ASN A 175 -15.60 1.29 -3.01
C ASN A 175 -16.19 2.70 -2.77
N LEU A 176 -15.67 3.72 -3.45
CA LEU A 176 -16.06 5.11 -3.28
C LEU A 176 -16.79 5.64 -4.52
N ASP A 177 -17.69 6.60 -4.31
CA ASP A 177 -18.27 7.38 -5.40
C ASP A 177 -17.21 8.24 -6.11
N GLU A 178 -17.56 8.81 -7.25
CA GLU A 178 -16.62 9.50 -8.12
C GLU A 178 -16.03 10.76 -7.49
N GLU A 179 -16.82 11.55 -6.78
CA GLU A 179 -16.36 12.76 -6.11
C GLU A 179 -15.40 12.44 -4.97
N THR A 180 -15.80 11.53 -4.08
CA THR A 180 -14.95 11.04 -2.97
C THR A 180 -13.67 10.38 -3.48
N ARG A 181 -13.74 9.61 -4.58
CA ARG A 181 -12.56 9.02 -5.25
C ARG A 181 -11.54 10.10 -5.61
N ASP A 182 -11.98 11.17 -6.26
CA ASP A 182 -11.09 12.23 -6.74
C ASP A 182 -10.45 12.99 -5.58
N GLU A 183 -11.20 13.21 -4.48
CA GLU A 183 -10.65 13.78 -3.24
C GLU A 183 -9.56 12.88 -2.61
N ILE A 184 -9.80 11.57 -2.53
CA ILE A 184 -8.83 10.63 -1.95
C ILE A 184 -7.56 10.58 -2.79
N ILE A 185 -7.67 10.55 -4.12
CA ILE A 185 -6.50 10.55 -4.99
C ILE A 185 -5.75 11.88 -4.90
N ALA A 186 -6.44 13.02 -4.83
CA ALA A 186 -5.80 14.31 -4.63
C ALA A 186 -5.06 14.39 -3.27
N LEU A 187 -5.66 13.84 -2.21
CA LEU A 187 -5.01 13.71 -0.90
C LEU A 187 -3.75 12.84 -0.98
N MET A 188 -3.81 11.68 -1.63
CA MET A 188 -2.65 10.79 -1.79
C MET A 188 -1.54 11.47 -2.61
N GLU A 189 -1.87 12.19 -3.67
CA GLU A 189 -0.93 12.95 -4.49
C GLU A 189 -0.24 14.06 -3.69
N LYS A 190 -1.00 14.81 -2.88
CA LYS A 190 -0.45 15.81 -1.98
C LYS A 190 0.54 15.19 -0.99
N LEU A 191 0.13 14.13 -0.28
CA LEU A 191 0.97 13.46 0.72
C LEU A 191 2.22 12.82 0.11
N TRP A 192 2.12 12.25 -1.11
CA TRP A 192 3.25 11.75 -1.86
C TRP A 192 4.28 12.84 -2.14
N ARG A 193 3.86 14.01 -2.67
CA ARG A 193 4.75 15.13 -2.96
C ARG A 193 5.39 15.73 -1.71
N GLU A 194 4.58 15.95 -0.65
CA GLU A 194 5.04 16.59 0.58
C GLU A 194 6.02 15.74 1.38
N ARG A 195 5.88 14.42 1.32
CA ARG A 195 6.67 13.48 2.13
C ARG A 195 7.77 12.78 1.36
N GLY A 196 7.86 12.96 0.04
CA GLY A 196 8.82 12.25 -0.81
C GLY A 196 8.64 10.74 -0.81
N LEU A 197 7.40 10.25 -0.69
CA LEU A 197 7.08 8.83 -0.60
C LEU A 197 7.27 8.15 -1.95
N THR A 198 7.69 6.89 -1.95
CA THR A 198 7.48 6.02 -3.11
C THR A 198 6.06 5.45 -3.05
N LEU A 199 5.28 5.60 -4.13
CA LEU A 199 3.89 5.15 -4.20
C LEU A 199 3.71 4.12 -5.31
N VAL A 200 3.33 2.89 -4.94
CA VAL A 200 2.88 1.87 -5.89
C VAL A 200 1.38 1.69 -5.74
N LEU A 201 0.62 2.15 -6.73
CA LEU A 201 -0.84 2.10 -6.72
C LEU A 201 -1.35 1.12 -7.77
N VAL A 202 -2.20 0.21 -7.34
CA VAL A 202 -2.93 -0.70 -8.24
C VAL A 202 -4.33 -0.15 -8.45
N SER A 203 -4.76 -0.04 -9.71
CA SER A 203 -6.13 0.33 -10.05
C SER A 203 -6.53 -0.20 -11.42
N HIS A 204 -7.83 -0.40 -11.63
CA HIS A 204 -8.40 -0.61 -12.95
C HIS A 204 -8.84 0.72 -13.60
N ASP A 205 -8.87 1.83 -12.85
CA ASP A 205 -9.25 3.15 -13.32
C ASP A 205 -8.11 3.82 -14.08
N ALA A 206 -8.40 4.17 -15.35
CA ALA A 206 -7.46 4.85 -16.23
C ALA A 206 -7.19 6.30 -15.80
N ALA A 207 -8.15 6.98 -15.16
CA ALA A 207 -8.00 8.36 -14.74
C ALA A 207 -6.99 8.48 -13.61
N ILE A 208 -7.03 7.54 -12.66
CA ILE A 208 -6.07 7.46 -11.56
C ILE A 208 -4.66 7.19 -12.08
N ALA A 209 -4.54 6.24 -13.02
CA ALA A 209 -3.22 5.88 -13.56
C ALA A 209 -2.54 7.02 -14.33
N ARG A 210 -3.32 7.92 -14.94
CA ARG A 210 -2.76 9.11 -15.63
C ARG A 210 -2.13 10.14 -14.69
N ARG A 211 -2.39 10.08 -13.38
CA ARG A 211 -1.76 10.95 -12.38
C ARG A 211 -0.38 10.46 -11.94
N ALA A 212 -0.08 9.18 -12.17
CA ALA A 212 1.22 8.60 -11.85
C ALA A 212 2.31 9.06 -12.83
N GLN A 213 3.54 9.10 -12.38
CA GLN A 213 4.71 9.44 -13.21
C GLN A 213 4.99 8.34 -14.24
N ARG A 214 4.71 7.07 -13.88
CA ARG A 214 4.90 5.92 -14.75
C ARG A 214 3.73 4.94 -14.60
N THR A 215 3.37 4.29 -15.70
CA THR A 215 2.29 3.31 -15.71
C THR A 215 2.80 1.95 -16.17
N ALA A 216 2.40 0.90 -15.47
CA ALA A 216 2.58 -0.48 -15.90
C ALA A 216 1.21 -1.13 -16.14
N VAL A 217 1.15 -2.05 -17.10
CA VAL A 217 -0.06 -2.83 -17.41
C VAL A 217 0.18 -4.27 -17.05
N MET A 218 -0.66 -4.80 -16.17
CA MET A 218 -0.64 -6.21 -15.79
C MET A 218 -1.75 -6.98 -16.53
N SER A 219 -1.34 -8.03 -17.25
CA SER A 219 -2.25 -8.88 -18.01
C SER A 219 -1.84 -10.34 -17.86
N ARG A 220 -2.74 -11.17 -17.30
CA ARG A 220 -2.53 -12.62 -17.09
C ARG A 220 -1.17 -12.92 -16.44
N GLY A 221 -0.82 -12.18 -15.39
CA GLY A 221 0.42 -12.34 -14.64
C GLY A 221 1.65 -11.64 -15.21
N HIS A 222 1.61 -11.18 -16.45
CA HIS A 222 2.72 -10.45 -17.09
C HIS A 222 2.60 -8.95 -16.91
N LEU A 223 3.71 -8.27 -16.63
CA LEU A 223 3.79 -6.82 -16.49
C LEU A 223 4.48 -6.20 -17.71
N THR A 224 3.89 -5.13 -18.23
CA THR A 224 4.48 -4.34 -19.32
C THR A 224 4.50 -2.88 -18.91
N LEU A 225 5.67 -2.25 -18.92
CA LEU A 225 5.82 -0.81 -18.68
C LEU A 225 5.26 -0.04 -19.88
N ARG A 226 4.58 1.07 -19.60
CA ARG A 226 4.18 2.06 -20.62
C ARG A 226 4.87 3.37 -20.30
N SER A 227 5.62 3.82 -21.26
CA SER A 227 6.14 5.20 -21.33
C SER A 227 5.02 6.18 -21.60
#